data_22d0569ce3c8aba027742ae22a166ea3
#
_entry.id   22d0569ce3c8aba027742ae22a166ea3
#
_cell.length_a   1.000
_cell.length_b   1.000
_cell.length_c   1.000
_cell.angle_alpha   90.00
_cell.angle_beta   90.00
_cell.angle_gamma   90.00
#
_symmetry.space_group_name_H-M   'P 1'
#
loop_
_entity.id
_entity.type
_entity.pdbx_description
1 polymer ?
#
loop_
_entity_poly.entity_id
_entity_poly.type
_entity_poly.pdbx_seq_one_letter_code
_entity_poly.pdbx_strand_id
1 'polypeptide(L)'
;NGLAEHYLSKRIGVERVMGGFVNFGADWLGAGEILYGNRGAVVIGEVDGGIQMRTRAMQKLLQCFEPNVLVTDNIMGYLWGKMCYGAMLFATALTGESMAKNFADPSRISTFASIGKEVIATAVAEGVSPESFDGFQPLAFMPDSKPKDFERCMTELSEFNSKSAKSHSGIHRDL
;
A
#
# COMPACT_ATOMS: atom_id res chain seq x y z
N ASN A 1 3.45 -7.77 -3.58
CA ASN A 1 2.19 -7.64 -2.89
C ASN A 1 1.06 -8.10 -3.81
N GLY A 2 0.06 -8.84 -3.26
CA GLY A 2 -1.13 -9.25 -3.99
C GLY A 2 -0.98 -10.43 -4.95
N LEU A 3 0.21 -10.69 -5.46
CA LEU A 3 0.49 -11.82 -6.35
C LEU A 3 1.23 -12.96 -5.64
N ALA A 4 2.08 -12.64 -4.66
CA ALA A 4 2.88 -13.62 -3.93
C ALA A 4 2.01 -14.58 -3.13
N GLU A 5 0.97 -14.06 -2.48
CA GLU A 5 0.02 -14.82 -1.67
C GLU A 5 -0.71 -15.87 -2.52
N HIS A 6 -1.17 -15.48 -3.71
CA HIS A 6 -1.82 -16.38 -4.65
C HIS A 6 -0.88 -17.46 -5.18
N TYR A 7 0.36 -17.10 -5.51
CA TYR A 7 1.37 -18.03 -5.97
C TYR A 7 1.76 -19.06 -4.88
N LEU A 8 1.92 -18.59 -3.64
CA LEU A 8 2.21 -19.45 -2.49
C LEU A 8 1.04 -20.39 -2.20
N SER A 9 -0.19 -19.87 -2.20
CA SER A 9 -1.40 -20.68 -1.96
C SER A 9 -1.53 -21.84 -2.94
N LYS A 10 -1.18 -21.63 -4.20
CA LYS A 10 -1.15 -22.70 -5.20
C LYS A 10 -0.09 -23.79 -4.93
N ARG A 11 1.00 -23.44 -4.25
CA ARG A 11 2.11 -24.36 -4.00
C ARG A 11 2.03 -25.12 -2.70
N ILE A 12 1.56 -24.47 -1.64
CA ILE A 12 1.60 -25.04 -0.28
C ILE A 12 0.21 -25.18 0.37
N GLY A 13 -0.84 -24.80 -0.34
CA GLY A 13 -2.22 -24.74 0.16
C GLY A 13 -2.60 -23.39 0.76
N VAL A 14 -3.82 -22.93 0.48
CA VAL A 14 -4.32 -21.63 0.96
C VAL A 14 -4.40 -21.59 2.48
N GLU A 15 -4.68 -22.73 3.12
CA GLU A 15 -4.75 -22.88 4.58
C GLU A 15 -3.42 -22.61 5.29
N ARG A 16 -2.30 -22.53 4.56
CA ARG A 16 -0.96 -22.25 5.08
C ARG A 16 -0.48 -20.84 4.78
N VAL A 17 -1.30 -20.05 4.06
CA VAL A 17 -0.93 -18.70 3.65
C VAL A 17 -1.85 -17.70 4.35
N MET A 18 -1.26 -16.65 4.87
CA MET A 18 -1.96 -15.49 5.40
C MET A 18 -1.41 -14.24 4.72
N GLY A 19 -2.26 -13.35 4.29
CA GLY A 19 -1.86 -12.07 3.74
C GLY A 19 -1.42 -11.12 4.85
N GLY A 20 -0.35 -10.36 4.58
CA GLY A 20 0.16 -9.35 5.47
C GLY A 20 0.46 -8.06 4.73
N PHE A 21 -0.10 -6.96 5.21
CA PHE A 21 0.10 -5.63 4.69
C PHE A 21 0.77 -4.76 5.74
N VAL A 22 1.91 -4.14 5.39
CA VAL A 22 2.64 -3.21 6.26
C VAL A 22 3.01 -1.97 5.45
N ASN A 23 2.61 -0.80 5.91
CA ASN A 23 2.84 0.47 5.22
C ASN A 23 3.75 1.43 6.01
N PHE A 24 4.73 0.90 6.72
CA PHE A 24 5.72 1.74 7.39
C PHE A 24 6.73 2.32 6.42
N GLY A 25 7.09 3.58 6.64
CA GLY A 25 8.29 4.17 6.05
C GLY A 25 9.51 3.82 6.90
N ALA A 26 10.39 2.96 6.39
CA ALA A 26 11.63 2.62 7.06
C ALA A 26 12.74 2.41 6.03
N ASP A 27 13.97 2.75 6.43
CA ASP A 27 15.18 2.51 5.63
C ASP A 27 16.28 1.91 6.51
N TRP A 28 17.03 0.99 5.94
CA TRP A 28 18.26 0.49 6.54
C TRP A 28 19.40 1.46 6.26
N LEU A 29 20.03 2.00 7.31
CA LEU A 29 21.15 2.95 7.21
C LEU A 29 22.50 2.27 7.40
N GLY A 30 22.53 1.15 8.10
CA GLY A 30 23.76 0.42 8.42
C GLY A 30 23.47 -0.77 9.35
N ALA A 31 24.51 -1.51 9.72
CA ALA A 31 24.35 -2.66 10.62
C ALA A 31 23.79 -2.20 11.97
N GLY A 32 22.59 -2.70 12.30
CA GLY A 32 21.89 -2.35 13.54
C GLY A 32 21.20 -0.98 13.53
N GLU A 33 21.22 -0.25 12.43
CA GLU A 33 20.67 1.10 12.33
C GLU A 33 19.53 1.16 11.30
N ILE A 34 18.33 1.49 11.77
CA ILE A 34 17.11 1.61 10.97
C ILE A 34 16.54 3.01 11.12
N LEU A 35 16.39 3.72 9.99
CA LEU A 35 15.57 4.92 9.96
C LEU A 35 14.10 4.51 10.05
N TYR A 36 13.43 4.96 11.11
CA TYR A 36 11.98 4.87 11.21
C TYR A 36 11.37 6.17 10.68
N GLY A 37 10.81 6.10 9.47
CA GLY A 37 10.29 7.28 8.77
C GLY A 37 8.94 7.74 9.29
N ASN A 38 7.97 6.85 9.29
CA ASN A 38 6.64 7.11 9.80
C ASN A 38 5.91 5.80 10.11
N ARG A 39 4.93 5.90 10.99
CA ARG A 39 3.97 4.83 11.27
C ARG A 39 2.93 4.76 10.14
N GLY A 40 2.58 3.56 9.75
CA GLY A 40 1.53 3.27 8.78
C GLY A 40 0.69 2.09 9.20
N ALA A 41 -0.29 1.75 8.41
CA ALA A 41 -1.19 0.63 8.68
C ALA A 41 -0.45 -0.72 8.66
N VAL A 42 -0.83 -1.60 9.60
CA VAL A 42 -0.49 -3.02 9.60
C VAL A 42 -1.79 -3.81 9.59
N VAL A 43 -2.00 -4.61 8.57
CA VAL A 43 -3.23 -5.36 8.36
C VAL A 43 -2.90 -6.80 8.03
N ILE A 44 -3.65 -7.74 8.60
CA ILE A 44 -3.54 -9.17 8.28
C ILE A 44 -4.91 -9.76 7.99
N GLY A 45 -4.92 -10.81 7.17
CA GLY A 45 -6.16 -11.52 6.86
C GLY A 45 -5.89 -12.84 6.11
N GLU A 46 -6.90 -13.68 6.09
CA GLU A 46 -6.87 -14.92 5.31
C GLU A 46 -7.00 -14.58 3.82
N VAL A 47 -6.25 -15.29 2.97
CA VAL A 47 -6.23 -15.04 1.51
C VAL A 47 -7.57 -15.37 0.85
N ASP A 48 -8.27 -16.36 1.40
CA ASP A 48 -9.60 -16.81 0.96
C ASP A 48 -10.75 -16.08 1.66
N GLY A 49 -10.44 -15.08 2.47
CA GLY A 49 -11.40 -14.31 3.25
C GLY A 49 -11.75 -14.96 4.59
N GLY A 50 -12.59 -14.27 5.35
CA GLY A 50 -12.98 -14.69 6.69
C GLY A 50 -11.94 -14.34 7.77
N ILE A 51 -12.29 -14.65 9.02
CA ILE A 51 -11.44 -14.42 10.19
C ILE A 51 -11.38 -15.69 11.01
N GLN A 52 -10.20 -16.30 11.10
CA GLN A 52 -9.96 -17.55 11.79
C GLN A 52 -9.30 -17.32 13.16
N MET A 53 -9.26 -18.36 14.01
CA MET A 53 -8.54 -18.28 15.28
C MET A 53 -7.05 -17.99 15.11
N ARG A 54 -6.42 -18.54 14.07
CA ARG A 54 -5.01 -18.28 13.75
C ARG A 54 -4.78 -16.80 13.38
N THR A 55 -5.73 -16.17 12.67
CA THR A 55 -5.66 -14.74 12.34
C THR A 55 -5.64 -13.88 13.60
N ARG A 56 -6.49 -14.22 14.59
CA ARG A 56 -6.51 -13.54 15.89
C ARG A 56 -5.25 -13.82 16.72
N ALA A 57 -4.71 -15.02 16.66
CA ALA A 57 -3.45 -15.36 17.32
C ALA A 57 -2.28 -14.56 16.72
N MET A 58 -2.22 -14.44 15.40
CA MET A 58 -1.22 -13.64 14.70
C MET A 58 -1.36 -12.15 15.02
N GLN A 59 -2.59 -11.62 15.10
CA GLN A 59 -2.85 -10.25 15.53
C GLN A 59 -2.20 -9.97 16.89
N LYS A 60 -2.46 -10.83 17.88
CA LYS A 60 -1.89 -10.69 19.23
C LYS A 60 -0.36 -10.71 19.22
N LEU A 61 0.23 -11.56 18.39
CA LEU A 61 1.69 -11.64 18.24
C LEU A 61 2.26 -10.34 17.65
N LEU A 62 1.65 -9.83 16.58
CA LEU A 62 2.08 -8.61 15.93
C LEU A 62 1.83 -7.34 16.74
N GLN A 63 0.94 -7.38 17.73
CA GLN A 63 0.72 -6.26 18.64
C GLN A 63 1.97 -5.89 19.49
N CYS A 64 2.95 -6.78 19.61
CA CYS A 64 4.26 -6.45 20.16
C CYS A 64 5.04 -5.45 19.28
N PHE A 65 4.79 -5.47 17.96
CA PHE A 65 5.39 -4.59 16.97
C PHE A 65 4.51 -3.36 16.69
N GLU A 66 3.23 -3.56 16.43
CA GLU A 66 2.25 -2.52 16.12
C GLU A 66 0.98 -2.71 16.95
N PRO A 67 0.71 -1.87 17.97
CA PRO A 67 -0.47 -2.03 18.82
C PRO A 67 -1.81 -2.04 18.08
N ASN A 68 -1.89 -1.33 16.94
CA ASN A 68 -3.10 -1.16 16.14
C ASN A 68 -3.15 -2.07 14.91
N VAL A 69 -2.70 -3.33 15.04
CA VAL A 69 -2.85 -4.32 13.96
C VAL A 69 -4.32 -4.56 13.65
N LEU A 70 -4.70 -4.32 12.42
CA LEU A 70 -6.04 -4.59 11.91
C LEU A 70 -6.16 -6.03 11.42
N VAL A 71 -7.32 -6.62 11.63
CA VAL A 71 -7.70 -7.90 11.03
C VAL A 71 -8.83 -7.64 10.05
N THR A 72 -8.68 -8.17 8.83
CA THR A 72 -9.67 -8.00 7.76
C THR A 72 -10.03 -9.34 7.14
N ASP A 73 -11.23 -9.41 6.57
CA ASP A 73 -11.67 -10.47 5.67
C ASP A 73 -11.39 -10.13 4.19
N ASN A 74 -10.82 -8.94 3.91
CA ASN A 74 -10.46 -8.45 2.58
C ASN A 74 -8.98 -8.05 2.49
N ILE A 75 -8.07 -8.95 2.87
CA ILE A 75 -6.62 -8.65 2.82
C ILE A 75 -6.13 -8.39 1.39
N MET A 76 -6.73 -9.05 0.40
CA MET A 76 -6.38 -8.84 -1.00
C MET A 76 -6.67 -7.40 -1.44
N GLY A 77 -7.74 -6.78 -0.92
CA GLY A 77 -8.05 -5.37 -1.17
C GLY A 77 -6.94 -4.43 -0.71
N TYR A 78 -6.38 -4.66 0.48
CA TYR A 78 -5.24 -3.90 0.99
C TYR A 78 -3.97 -4.13 0.16
N LEU A 79 -3.69 -5.37 -0.21
CA LEU A 79 -2.50 -5.74 -0.98
C LEU A 79 -2.53 -5.13 -2.40
N TRP A 80 -3.67 -5.15 -3.06
CA TRP A 80 -3.85 -4.51 -4.37
C TRP A 80 -3.86 -2.99 -4.29
N GLY A 81 -4.46 -2.41 -3.24
CA GLY A 81 -4.34 -0.98 -2.94
C GLY A 81 -2.88 -0.56 -2.78
N LYS A 82 -2.09 -1.35 -2.02
CA LYS A 82 -0.66 -1.11 -1.87
C LYS A 82 0.11 -1.26 -3.17
N MET A 83 -0.27 -2.20 -4.04
CA MET A 83 0.34 -2.34 -5.36
C MET A 83 0.10 -1.10 -6.22
N CYS A 84 -1.11 -0.55 -6.20
CA CYS A 84 -1.43 0.71 -6.86
C CYS A 84 -0.61 1.88 -6.31
N TYR A 85 -0.60 2.07 -5.00
CA TYR A 85 0.21 3.11 -4.35
C TYR A 85 1.70 2.92 -4.64
N GLY A 86 2.20 1.67 -4.59
CA GLY A 86 3.59 1.33 -4.90
C GLY A 86 3.99 1.65 -6.33
N ALA A 87 3.11 1.40 -7.32
CA ALA A 87 3.36 1.75 -8.71
C ALA A 87 3.52 3.28 -8.89
N MET A 88 2.68 4.07 -8.19
CA MET A 88 2.84 5.52 -8.18
C MET A 88 4.13 5.95 -7.48
N LEU A 89 4.51 5.30 -6.38
CA LEU A 89 5.79 5.57 -5.70
C LEU A 89 6.99 5.30 -6.60
N PHE A 90 6.96 4.28 -7.45
CA PHE A 90 8.02 4.05 -8.42
C PHE A 90 8.14 5.20 -9.42
N ALA A 91 7.01 5.75 -9.87
CA ALA A 91 7.04 6.91 -10.76
C ALA A 91 7.65 8.16 -10.09
N THR A 92 7.56 8.32 -8.77
CA THR A 92 8.23 9.44 -8.07
C THR A 92 9.74 9.38 -8.16
N ALA A 93 10.34 8.21 -8.35
CA ALA A 93 11.79 8.04 -8.47
C ALA A 93 12.38 8.59 -9.79
N LEU A 94 11.53 8.85 -10.79
CA LEU A 94 11.95 9.48 -12.06
C LEU A 94 12.32 10.95 -11.90
N THR A 95 12.14 11.52 -10.69
CA THR A 95 12.48 12.89 -10.38
C THR A 95 13.37 12.94 -9.15
N GLY A 96 14.13 14.02 -8.97
CA GLY A 96 14.91 14.28 -7.74
C GLY A 96 14.08 14.81 -6.57
N GLU A 97 12.76 14.91 -6.72
CA GLU A 97 11.88 15.48 -5.70
C GLU A 97 11.35 14.42 -4.72
N SER A 98 11.01 14.85 -3.51
CA SER A 98 10.39 13.96 -2.52
C SER A 98 9.04 13.40 -2.98
N MET A 99 8.59 12.29 -2.39
CA MET A 99 7.26 11.70 -2.64
C MET A 99 6.15 12.74 -2.44
N ALA A 100 6.21 13.50 -1.35
CA ALA A 100 5.22 14.53 -1.05
C ALA A 100 5.15 15.61 -2.15
N LYS A 101 6.29 16.12 -2.61
CA LYS A 101 6.33 17.12 -3.68
C LYS A 101 5.85 16.57 -5.02
N ASN A 102 6.18 15.31 -5.33
CA ASN A 102 5.71 14.65 -6.52
C ASN A 102 4.17 14.57 -6.56
N PHE A 103 3.55 14.16 -5.45
CA PHE A 103 2.08 14.09 -5.36
C PHE A 103 1.40 15.46 -5.33
N ALA A 104 2.08 16.48 -4.84
CA ALA A 104 1.56 17.87 -4.83
C ALA A 104 1.66 18.59 -6.18
N ASP A 105 2.43 18.07 -7.13
CA ASP A 105 2.70 18.75 -8.41
C ASP A 105 1.55 18.54 -9.42
N PRO A 106 0.78 19.58 -9.76
CA PRO A 106 -0.35 19.46 -10.69
C PRO A 106 0.04 18.94 -12.07
N SER A 107 1.29 19.20 -12.50
CA SER A 107 1.77 18.73 -13.82
C SER A 107 1.93 17.22 -13.92
N ARG A 108 1.99 16.51 -12.79
CA ARG A 108 2.20 15.06 -12.68
C ARG A 108 0.90 14.29 -12.40
N ILE A 109 -0.16 15.00 -12.09
CA ILE A 109 -1.47 14.42 -11.73
C ILE A 109 -1.96 13.42 -12.79
N SER A 110 -1.88 13.77 -14.07
CA SER A 110 -2.34 12.89 -15.15
C SER A 110 -1.56 11.57 -15.22
N THR A 111 -0.27 11.60 -14.94
CA THR A 111 0.58 10.40 -14.91
C THR A 111 0.17 9.47 -13.76
N PHE A 112 0.02 10.02 -12.56
CA PHE A 112 -0.42 9.22 -11.40
C PHE A 112 -1.84 8.68 -11.59
N ALA A 113 -2.74 9.47 -12.21
CA ALA A 113 -4.09 9.02 -12.54
C ALA A 113 -4.07 7.82 -13.48
N SER A 114 -3.25 7.88 -14.54
CA SER A 114 -3.14 6.78 -15.52
C SER A 114 -2.61 5.51 -14.87
N ILE A 115 -1.52 5.60 -14.09
CA ILE A 115 -0.93 4.46 -13.38
C ILE A 115 -1.95 3.85 -12.41
N GLY A 116 -2.60 4.68 -11.59
CA GLY A 116 -3.55 4.21 -10.59
C GLY A 116 -4.78 3.55 -11.22
N LYS A 117 -5.33 4.13 -12.28
CA LYS A 117 -6.48 3.57 -13.00
C LYS A 117 -6.17 2.21 -13.62
N GLU A 118 -5.00 2.03 -14.19
CA GLU A 118 -4.59 0.75 -14.78
C GLU A 118 -4.52 -0.35 -13.73
N VAL A 119 -3.87 -0.09 -12.57
CA VAL A 119 -3.76 -1.07 -11.49
C VAL A 119 -5.13 -1.38 -10.86
N ILE A 120 -5.94 -0.35 -10.58
CA ILE A 120 -7.27 -0.55 -9.96
C ILE A 120 -8.22 -1.26 -10.93
N ALA A 121 -8.20 -0.93 -12.22
CA ALA A 121 -9.01 -1.65 -13.20
C ALA A 121 -8.62 -3.14 -13.27
N THR A 122 -7.34 -3.46 -13.18
CA THR A 122 -6.85 -4.84 -13.13
C THR A 122 -7.33 -5.54 -11.86
N ALA A 123 -7.22 -4.89 -10.69
CA ALA A 123 -7.71 -5.44 -9.42
C ALA A 123 -9.20 -5.79 -9.48
N VAL A 124 -10.02 -4.88 -10.01
CA VAL A 124 -11.46 -5.09 -10.16
C VAL A 124 -11.77 -6.23 -11.14
N ALA A 125 -11.03 -6.32 -12.25
CA ALA A 125 -11.18 -7.42 -13.22
C ALA A 125 -10.84 -8.79 -12.61
N GLU A 126 -9.90 -8.83 -11.64
CA GLU A 126 -9.57 -10.02 -10.85
C GLU A 126 -10.56 -10.28 -9.68
N GLY A 127 -11.64 -9.51 -9.59
CA GLY A 127 -12.67 -9.65 -8.55
C GLY A 127 -12.26 -9.12 -7.18
N VAL A 128 -11.19 -8.33 -7.11
CA VAL A 128 -10.73 -7.72 -5.85
C VAL A 128 -11.40 -6.36 -5.65
N SER A 129 -11.83 -6.09 -4.42
CA SER A 129 -12.32 -4.78 -3.97
C SER A 129 -11.18 -4.06 -3.23
N PRO A 130 -10.47 -3.10 -3.84
CA PRO A 130 -9.34 -2.44 -3.21
C PRO A 130 -9.73 -1.60 -1.98
N GLU A 131 -8.88 -1.61 -0.95
CA GLU A 131 -9.11 -0.95 0.34
C GLU A 131 -8.27 0.33 0.51
N SER A 132 -8.82 1.26 1.29
CA SER A 132 -8.18 2.54 1.63
C SER A 132 -7.22 2.39 2.81
N PHE A 133 -6.13 3.15 2.82
CA PHE A 133 -5.17 3.24 3.94
C PHE A 133 -4.32 4.50 3.83
N ASP A 134 -3.90 5.08 4.94
CA ASP A 134 -2.86 6.10 5.05
C ASP A 134 -2.90 7.20 3.96
N GLY A 135 -4.08 7.75 3.70
CA GLY A 135 -4.33 8.77 2.67
C GLY A 135 -4.55 8.21 1.25
N PHE A 136 -4.30 6.92 1.01
CA PHE A 136 -4.61 6.30 -0.27
C PHE A 136 -6.11 5.94 -0.37
N GLN A 137 -6.75 6.37 -1.45
CA GLN A 137 -8.17 6.19 -1.73
C GLN A 137 -8.38 5.50 -3.09
N PRO A 138 -8.59 4.18 -3.13
CA PRO A 138 -8.67 3.44 -4.40
C PRO A 138 -9.87 3.86 -5.27
N LEU A 139 -10.96 4.32 -4.65
CA LEU A 139 -12.14 4.82 -5.37
C LEU A 139 -11.81 6.03 -6.26
N ALA A 140 -10.73 6.77 -5.96
CA ALA A 140 -10.27 7.89 -6.79
C ALA A 140 -9.76 7.43 -8.17
N PHE A 141 -9.48 6.14 -8.34
CA PHE A 141 -8.93 5.55 -9.56
C PHE A 141 -9.92 4.67 -10.32
N MET A 142 -11.17 4.59 -9.87
CA MET A 142 -12.22 3.87 -10.58
C MET A 142 -12.56 4.56 -11.91
N PRO A 143 -13.09 3.82 -12.92
CA PRO A 143 -13.42 4.40 -14.23
C PRO A 143 -14.38 5.59 -14.18
N ASP A 144 -15.29 5.57 -13.22
CA ASP A 144 -16.34 6.60 -13.00
C ASP A 144 -15.94 7.66 -11.95
N SER A 145 -14.70 7.62 -11.45
CA SER A 145 -14.21 8.59 -10.47
C SER A 145 -14.19 10.00 -11.04
N LYS A 146 -14.53 10.97 -10.19
CA LYS A 146 -14.50 12.39 -10.57
C LYS A 146 -13.09 12.96 -10.39
N PRO A 147 -12.69 13.95 -11.20
CA PRO A 147 -11.39 14.62 -11.05
C PRO A 147 -11.10 15.09 -9.61
N LYS A 148 -12.12 15.61 -8.92
CA LYS A 148 -12.02 16.05 -7.52
C LYS A 148 -11.62 14.95 -6.54
N ASP A 149 -12.06 13.72 -6.76
CA ASP A 149 -11.73 12.59 -5.88
C ASP A 149 -10.26 12.24 -6.02
N PHE A 150 -9.76 12.31 -7.24
CA PHE A 150 -8.35 12.09 -7.54
C PHE A 150 -7.46 13.21 -6.96
N GLU A 151 -7.81 14.48 -7.19
CA GLU A 151 -7.09 15.63 -6.62
C GLU A 151 -7.01 15.56 -5.10
N ARG A 152 -8.13 15.19 -4.45
CA ARG A 152 -8.16 14.97 -3.00
C ARG A 152 -7.22 13.87 -2.57
N CYS A 153 -7.22 12.70 -3.25
CA CYS A 153 -6.32 11.60 -2.95
C CYS A 153 -4.85 12.02 -3.08
N MET A 154 -4.49 12.78 -4.11
CA MET A 154 -3.12 13.29 -4.28
C MET A 154 -2.73 14.24 -3.14
N THR A 155 -3.64 15.11 -2.70
CA THR A 155 -3.41 15.98 -1.54
C THR A 155 -3.18 15.17 -0.27
N GLU A 156 -4.04 14.22 0.03
CA GLU A 156 -3.93 13.34 1.21
C GLU A 156 -2.62 12.53 1.21
N LEU A 157 -2.22 11.99 0.04
CA LEU A 157 -0.95 11.30 -0.11
C LEU A 157 0.26 12.23 0.07
N SER A 158 0.20 13.44 -0.45
CA SER A 158 1.22 14.46 -0.21
C SER A 158 1.36 14.78 1.27
N GLU A 159 0.25 15.02 1.96
CA GLU A 159 0.23 15.31 3.40
C GLU A 159 0.76 14.15 4.23
N PHE A 160 0.36 12.91 3.91
CA PHE A 160 0.86 11.72 4.59
C PHE A 160 2.38 11.60 4.44
N ASN A 161 2.89 11.71 3.20
CA ASN A 161 4.32 11.56 2.93
C ASN A 161 5.16 12.74 3.45
N SER A 162 4.59 13.93 3.60
CA SER A 162 5.29 15.10 4.16
C SER A 162 5.67 14.93 5.63
N LYS A 163 4.96 14.07 6.36
CA LYS A 163 5.21 13.78 7.77
C LYS A 163 6.27 12.69 7.98
N SER A 164 6.72 12.04 6.91
CA SER A 164 7.69 10.95 6.97
C SER A 164 9.12 11.48 6.91
N ALA A 165 9.99 10.99 7.80
CA ALA A 165 11.43 11.20 7.68
C ALA A 165 12.02 10.50 6.44
N LYS A 166 11.35 9.42 5.95
CA LYS A 166 11.65 8.81 4.66
C LYS A 166 10.99 9.62 3.55
N SER A 167 11.73 10.51 2.92
CA SER A 167 11.20 11.46 1.92
C SER A 167 11.11 10.91 0.50
N HIS A 168 11.85 9.84 0.17
CA HIS A 168 11.94 9.24 -1.15
C HIS A 168 11.50 7.78 -1.16
N SER A 169 11.03 7.30 -2.29
CA SER A 169 10.71 5.88 -2.47
C SER A 169 11.95 4.99 -2.38
N GLY A 170 11.77 3.71 -2.04
CA GLY A 170 12.90 2.78 -1.91
C GLY A 170 13.73 2.67 -3.20
N ILE A 171 13.09 2.66 -4.36
CA ILE A 171 13.77 2.57 -5.65
C ILE A 171 14.62 3.81 -5.98
N HIS A 172 14.26 4.99 -5.46
CA HIS A 172 15.05 6.21 -5.68
C HIS A 172 16.50 6.09 -5.18
N ARG A 173 16.70 5.29 -4.13
CA ARG A 173 18.04 5.05 -3.59
C ARG A 173 18.88 4.12 -4.47
N ASP A 174 18.23 3.30 -5.28
CA ASP A 174 18.85 2.27 -6.11
C ASP A 174 19.17 2.78 -7.54
N LEU A 175 18.74 4.01 -7.86
CA LEU A 175 19.02 4.74 -9.10
C LEU A 175 20.22 5.67 -8.94
#